data_f1f135a901481cf8ccbce311318af718
#
_entry.id   f1f135a901481cf8ccbce311318af718
#
_cell.length_a   1.000
_cell.length_b   1.000
_cell.length_c   1.000
_cell.angle_alpha   90.00
_cell.angle_beta   90.00
_cell.angle_gamma   90.00
#
_symmetry.space_group_name_H-M   'P 1'
#
loop_
_entity.id
_entity.type
_entity.pdbx_description
1 polymer ?
#
loop_
_entity_poly.entity_id
_entity_poly.type
_entity_poly.pdbx_seq_one_letter_code
_entity_poly.pdbx_strand_id
1 'polypeptide(L)'
;MLPAILGGEPIRKKPLPYAKQYIDNDDCKAVTDVLKSDFLTTGPKAREFEEKIADYVGTKFAVAFSNGTAALHAACFAAGVKSGDEVITTPITFAASANCALYMGATPVFADINSDTFNIDPNEIAKKITKNTKAIIPVDFTGQAVDIDAINELVKGTDIVVIEDSAHALGTKYKGTRVGGLTDMTEFSFHPVKTITTGEGGIITTNNKNYYEKLTNFRGHCITRDINQLHNKDGGGWYYEQLDLGYNYRITDFQCALGISQMKKLDWFITRRKEIVSKYNEAFKNLEGVILQKNADFSDASNHLYVLKLDLPNLKATRKEIYNALIAEHIGAHVHYIPVYWHPYYQKLGYGKGLCPRAEELYNCMLTIPLFPAMSDEDIDDVINGVYKIINYYRK
;
A
#
# COMPACT_ATOMS: atom_id res chain seq x y z
N MET A 1 -17.69 2.24 32.05
CA MET A 1 -17.45 3.71 32.06
C MET A 1 -18.33 4.38 31.01
N LEU A 2 -18.86 5.59 31.26
CA LEU A 2 -19.65 6.33 30.27
C LEU A 2 -18.76 6.87 29.16
N PRO A 3 -19.06 6.63 27.88
CA PRO A 3 -18.34 7.21 26.73
C PRO A 3 -18.32 8.74 26.74
N ALA A 4 -17.22 9.35 26.29
CA ALA A 4 -17.09 10.81 26.23
C ALA A 4 -18.16 11.47 25.36
N ILE A 5 -18.57 10.85 24.27
CA ILE A 5 -19.66 11.30 23.39
C ILE A 5 -21.01 11.42 24.12
N LEU A 6 -21.16 10.76 25.24
CA LEU A 6 -22.35 10.77 26.09
C LEU A 6 -22.17 11.59 27.40
N GLY A 7 -21.10 12.40 27.49
CA GLY A 7 -20.80 13.26 28.65
C GLY A 7 -19.86 12.63 29.67
N GLY A 8 -19.23 11.49 29.39
CA GLY A 8 -18.14 10.94 30.21
C GLY A 8 -16.82 11.68 29.98
N GLU A 9 -15.82 11.43 30.84
CA GLU A 9 -14.47 11.94 30.64
C GLU A 9 -13.77 11.17 29.47
N PRO A 10 -13.11 11.86 28.54
CA PRO A 10 -12.36 11.20 27.47
C PRO A 10 -11.12 10.47 28.04
N ILE A 11 -10.73 9.39 27.39
CA ILE A 11 -9.51 8.64 27.77
C ILE A 11 -8.26 9.52 27.63
N ARG A 12 -8.22 10.36 26.61
CA ARG A 12 -7.06 11.23 26.32
C ARG A 12 -7.45 12.71 26.42
N LYS A 13 -6.48 13.51 26.86
CA LYS A 13 -6.63 14.97 26.84
C LYS A 13 -6.34 15.57 25.46
N LYS A 14 -5.53 14.89 24.65
CA LYS A 14 -5.12 15.35 23.30
C LYS A 14 -5.39 14.25 22.27
N PRO A 15 -5.83 14.63 21.04
CA PRO A 15 -6.05 13.66 19.98
C PRO A 15 -4.78 12.89 19.61
N LEU A 16 -4.90 11.56 19.46
CA LEU A 16 -3.91 10.67 18.89
C LEU A 16 -4.36 10.34 17.47
N PRO A 17 -3.58 10.65 16.40
CA PRO A 17 -3.96 10.30 15.03
C PRO A 17 -3.89 8.79 14.81
N TYR A 18 -4.62 8.26 13.80
CA TYR A 18 -4.54 6.84 13.45
C TYR A 18 -3.17 6.44 12.89
N ALA A 19 -2.46 7.39 12.26
CA ALA A 19 -1.11 7.20 11.74
C ALA A 19 -0.34 8.53 11.74
N LYS A 20 0.99 8.45 11.84
CA LYS A 20 1.89 9.60 11.80
C LYS A 20 3.27 9.14 11.35
N GLN A 21 3.91 9.93 10.48
CA GLN A 21 5.31 9.74 10.12
C GLN A 21 6.24 10.02 11.31
N TYR A 22 7.41 9.40 11.29
CA TYR A 22 8.51 9.72 12.19
C TYR A 22 9.60 10.44 11.41
N ILE A 23 9.96 11.64 11.84
CA ILE A 23 11.03 12.46 11.24
C ILE A 23 11.96 12.93 12.37
N ASP A 24 13.25 12.79 12.16
CA ASP A 24 14.29 13.25 13.09
C ASP A 24 15.29 14.23 12.43
N ASN A 25 16.32 14.61 13.19
CA ASN A 25 17.32 15.56 12.73
C ASN A 25 18.16 15.02 11.56
N ASP A 26 18.38 13.70 11.49
CA ASP A 26 19.11 13.09 10.38
C ASP A 26 18.35 13.20 9.07
N ASP A 27 17.01 13.03 9.13
CA ASP A 27 16.11 13.22 8.00
C ASP A 27 16.15 14.69 7.51
N CYS A 28 16.02 15.63 8.45
CA CYS A 28 16.11 17.07 8.14
C CYS A 28 17.46 17.43 7.52
N LYS A 29 18.55 16.90 8.08
CA LYS A 29 19.89 17.11 7.57
C LYS A 29 20.06 16.56 6.15
N ALA A 30 19.62 15.33 5.89
CA ALA A 30 19.71 14.69 4.58
C ALA A 30 19.05 15.53 3.48
N VAL A 31 17.83 16.04 3.75
CA VAL A 31 17.10 16.92 2.83
C VAL A 31 17.85 18.25 2.64
N THR A 32 18.30 18.88 3.74
CA THR A 32 18.98 20.18 3.69
C THR A 32 20.31 20.09 2.93
N ASP A 33 21.04 18.99 3.06
CA ASP A 33 22.32 18.78 2.35
C ASP A 33 22.07 18.72 0.82
N VAL A 34 20.99 18.08 0.37
CA VAL A 34 20.61 18.06 -1.06
C VAL A 34 20.16 19.43 -1.53
N LEU A 35 19.38 20.18 -0.75
CA LEU A 35 18.96 21.54 -1.12
C LEU A 35 20.14 22.50 -1.31
N LYS A 36 21.32 22.19 -0.73
CA LYS A 36 22.57 22.95 -0.90
C LYS A 36 23.49 22.39 -1.99
N SER A 37 23.11 21.26 -2.62
CA SER A 37 23.89 20.62 -3.68
C SER A 37 23.53 21.14 -5.08
N ASP A 38 24.27 20.68 -6.08
CA ASP A 38 24.04 21.06 -7.50
C ASP A 38 22.81 20.37 -8.11
N PHE A 39 22.25 19.34 -7.47
CA PHE A 39 21.16 18.53 -8.03
C PHE A 39 19.95 18.47 -7.10
N LEU A 40 18.82 19.02 -7.52
CA LEU A 40 17.53 18.90 -6.84
C LEU A 40 16.66 17.81 -7.44
N THR A 41 16.90 17.46 -8.71
CA THR A 41 16.25 16.40 -9.47
C THR A 41 17.21 15.82 -10.49
N THR A 42 16.97 14.57 -10.93
CA THR A 42 17.83 13.86 -11.91
C THR A 42 19.32 13.75 -11.51
N GLY A 43 19.61 13.89 -10.25
CA GLY A 43 20.93 13.74 -9.67
C GLY A 43 21.17 12.32 -9.12
N PRO A 44 22.22 12.13 -8.32
CA PRO A 44 22.65 10.80 -7.87
C PRO A 44 21.75 10.18 -6.80
N LYS A 45 20.93 10.97 -6.07
CA LYS A 45 20.15 10.46 -4.94
C LYS A 45 19.01 9.55 -5.36
N ALA A 46 18.40 9.77 -6.54
CA ALA A 46 17.39 8.88 -7.06
C ALA A 46 17.96 7.47 -7.29
N ARG A 47 19.11 7.37 -7.93
CA ARG A 47 19.81 6.10 -8.17
C ARG A 47 20.25 5.44 -6.85
N GLU A 48 20.83 6.19 -5.92
CA GLU A 48 21.25 5.67 -4.61
C GLU A 48 20.04 5.08 -3.84
N PHE A 49 18.88 5.73 -3.90
CA PHE A 49 17.66 5.25 -3.26
C PHE A 49 17.14 3.96 -3.91
N GLU A 50 17.12 3.92 -5.26
CA GLU A 50 16.74 2.73 -6.03
C GLU A 50 17.61 1.52 -5.68
N GLU A 51 18.94 1.71 -5.67
CA GLU A 51 19.90 0.66 -5.30
C GLU A 51 19.67 0.16 -3.88
N LYS A 52 19.46 1.05 -2.90
CA LYS A 52 19.20 0.67 -1.51
C LYS A 52 17.89 -0.11 -1.32
N ILE A 53 16.81 0.27 -2.03
CA ILE A 53 15.57 -0.49 -1.98
C ILE A 53 15.76 -1.86 -2.65
N ALA A 54 16.38 -1.92 -3.83
CA ALA A 54 16.66 -3.17 -4.53
C ALA A 54 17.47 -4.14 -3.66
N ASP A 55 18.55 -3.65 -3.03
CA ASP A 55 19.38 -4.43 -2.11
C ASP A 55 18.58 -4.91 -0.89
N TYR A 56 17.75 -4.04 -0.31
CA TYR A 56 16.96 -4.38 0.87
C TYR A 56 15.95 -5.50 0.60
N VAL A 57 15.27 -5.46 -0.54
CA VAL A 57 14.27 -6.49 -0.90
C VAL A 57 14.86 -7.67 -1.67
N GLY A 58 16.13 -7.58 -2.11
CA GLY A 58 16.85 -8.65 -2.80
C GLY A 58 16.51 -8.77 -4.28
N THR A 59 16.22 -7.63 -4.97
CA THR A 59 15.96 -7.59 -6.41
C THR A 59 17.13 -7.00 -7.20
N LYS A 60 17.15 -7.25 -8.52
CA LYS A 60 18.19 -6.70 -9.42
C LYS A 60 17.97 -5.24 -9.75
N PHE A 61 16.71 -4.80 -9.80
CA PHE A 61 16.33 -3.47 -10.27
C PHE A 61 15.24 -2.87 -9.43
N ALA A 62 15.31 -1.55 -9.28
CA ALA A 62 14.25 -0.72 -8.75
C ALA A 62 14.15 0.57 -9.56
N VAL A 63 12.94 1.12 -9.72
CA VAL A 63 12.68 2.39 -10.40
C VAL A 63 11.76 3.23 -9.54
N ALA A 64 12.25 4.38 -9.08
CA ALA A 64 11.51 5.28 -8.21
C ALA A 64 10.66 6.28 -9.00
N PHE A 65 9.48 6.59 -8.49
CA PHE A 65 8.46 7.45 -9.09
C PHE A 65 8.01 8.53 -8.10
N SER A 66 7.36 9.57 -8.63
CA SER A 66 6.83 10.68 -7.84
C SER A 66 5.80 10.28 -6.78
N ASN A 67 5.12 9.15 -6.94
CA ASN A 67 4.18 8.55 -5.97
C ASN A 67 3.82 7.11 -6.38
N GLY A 68 3.16 6.36 -5.49
CA GLY A 68 2.75 4.97 -5.75
C GLY A 68 1.75 4.83 -6.91
N THR A 69 0.85 5.80 -7.10
CA THR A 69 -0.09 5.79 -8.24
C THR A 69 0.65 5.86 -9.57
N ALA A 70 1.67 6.72 -9.68
CA ALA A 70 2.53 6.82 -10.85
C ALA A 70 3.33 5.53 -11.08
N ALA A 71 3.77 4.89 -10.01
CA ALA A 71 4.46 3.60 -10.05
C ALA A 71 3.56 2.48 -10.59
N LEU A 72 2.33 2.34 -10.07
CA LEU A 72 1.35 1.35 -10.56
C LEU A 72 0.96 1.59 -12.03
N HIS A 73 0.76 2.87 -12.43
CA HIS A 73 0.51 3.20 -13.84
C HIS A 73 1.68 2.76 -14.73
N ALA A 74 2.91 3.07 -14.33
CA ALA A 74 4.10 2.64 -15.05
C ALA A 74 4.24 1.11 -15.11
N ALA A 75 3.87 0.39 -14.04
CA ALA A 75 3.88 -1.07 -14.03
C ALA A 75 2.86 -1.66 -15.02
N CYS A 76 1.64 -1.09 -15.11
CA CYS A 76 0.65 -1.48 -16.12
C CYS A 76 1.17 -1.24 -17.55
N PHE A 77 1.83 -0.09 -17.80
CA PHE A 77 2.48 0.17 -19.08
C PHE A 77 3.57 -0.86 -19.39
N ALA A 78 4.46 -1.15 -18.42
CA ALA A 78 5.55 -2.10 -18.59
C ALA A 78 5.04 -3.53 -18.87
N ALA A 79 3.93 -3.93 -18.22
CA ALA A 79 3.21 -5.18 -18.44
C ALA A 79 2.54 -5.25 -19.83
N GLY A 80 2.44 -4.13 -20.55
CA GLY A 80 1.79 -4.05 -21.86
C GLY A 80 0.26 -4.04 -21.78
N VAL A 81 -0.30 -3.61 -20.65
CA VAL A 81 -1.75 -3.40 -20.50
C VAL A 81 -2.22 -2.32 -21.45
N LYS A 82 -3.35 -2.53 -22.13
CA LYS A 82 -3.93 -1.64 -23.13
C LYS A 82 -5.45 -1.73 -23.16
N SER A 83 -6.07 -0.89 -23.99
CA SER A 83 -7.52 -0.92 -24.21
C SER A 83 -8.00 -2.30 -24.66
N GLY A 84 -9.06 -2.79 -24.05
CA GLY A 84 -9.65 -4.11 -24.27
C GLY A 84 -9.10 -5.21 -23.33
N ASP A 85 -8.02 -4.94 -22.62
CA ASP A 85 -7.50 -5.86 -21.59
C ASP A 85 -8.30 -5.75 -20.28
N GLU A 86 -8.18 -6.79 -19.46
CA GLU A 86 -8.71 -6.85 -18.10
C GLU A 86 -7.56 -6.92 -17.09
N VAL A 87 -7.72 -6.21 -15.97
CA VAL A 87 -6.79 -6.22 -14.84
C VAL A 87 -7.54 -6.62 -13.59
N ILE A 88 -7.18 -7.77 -13.00
CA ILE A 88 -7.83 -8.28 -11.79
C ILE A 88 -7.18 -7.64 -10.56
N THR A 89 -8.01 -7.14 -9.63
CA THR A 89 -7.54 -6.61 -8.33
C THR A 89 -8.56 -6.82 -7.22
N THR A 90 -8.23 -6.44 -5.99
CA THR A 90 -9.13 -6.49 -4.83
C THR A 90 -9.99 -5.23 -4.73
N PRO A 91 -11.22 -5.32 -4.19
CA PRO A 91 -12.02 -4.13 -3.91
C PRO A 91 -11.58 -3.38 -2.64
N ILE A 92 -10.93 -4.05 -1.67
CA ILE A 92 -10.45 -3.44 -0.42
C ILE A 92 -9.01 -2.96 -0.62
N THR A 93 -8.91 -1.80 -1.22
CA THR A 93 -7.62 -1.13 -1.51
C THR A 93 -7.85 0.37 -1.73
N PHE A 94 -6.75 1.13 -1.78
CA PHE A 94 -6.82 2.49 -2.30
C PHE A 94 -7.11 2.46 -3.81
N ALA A 95 -7.86 3.45 -4.30
CA ALA A 95 -8.34 3.47 -5.69
C ALA A 95 -7.22 3.33 -6.75
N ALA A 96 -5.96 3.63 -6.43
CA ALA A 96 -4.83 3.57 -7.35
C ALA A 96 -4.62 2.18 -7.95
N SER A 97 -4.82 1.10 -7.16
CA SER A 97 -4.65 -0.29 -7.62
C SER A 97 -5.64 -0.70 -8.73
N ALA A 98 -6.78 -0.03 -8.82
CA ALA A 98 -7.75 -0.23 -9.90
C ALA A 98 -7.67 0.86 -10.98
N ASN A 99 -7.39 2.14 -10.58
CA ASN A 99 -7.28 3.26 -11.51
C ASN A 99 -6.16 3.07 -12.52
N CYS A 100 -5.06 2.40 -12.14
CA CYS A 100 -3.93 2.17 -13.06
C CYS A 100 -4.34 1.37 -14.31
N ALA A 101 -5.32 0.46 -14.20
CA ALA A 101 -5.92 -0.20 -15.36
C ALA A 101 -6.69 0.80 -16.24
N LEU A 102 -7.51 1.65 -15.63
CA LEU A 102 -8.28 2.67 -16.36
C LEU A 102 -7.40 3.68 -17.08
N TYR A 103 -6.23 4.04 -16.52
CA TYR A 103 -5.27 4.92 -17.18
C TYR A 103 -4.73 4.32 -18.48
N MET A 104 -4.68 2.99 -18.58
CA MET A 104 -4.29 2.26 -19.79
C MET A 104 -5.47 1.95 -20.73
N GLY A 105 -6.70 2.38 -20.38
CA GLY A 105 -7.92 2.06 -21.13
C GLY A 105 -8.40 0.61 -20.92
N ALA A 106 -7.84 -0.11 -19.96
CA ALA A 106 -8.24 -1.46 -19.59
C ALA A 106 -9.39 -1.47 -18.57
N THR A 107 -10.01 -2.62 -18.39
CA THR A 107 -11.14 -2.82 -17.48
C THR A 107 -10.66 -3.44 -16.16
N PRO A 108 -10.83 -2.75 -15.00
CA PRO A 108 -10.60 -3.37 -13.69
C PRO A 108 -11.65 -4.46 -13.42
N VAL A 109 -11.19 -5.63 -12.99
CA VAL A 109 -12.03 -6.76 -12.59
C VAL A 109 -11.79 -7.02 -11.11
N PHE A 110 -12.86 -7.06 -10.30
CA PHE A 110 -12.71 -7.23 -8.86
C PHE A 110 -12.89 -8.68 -8.45
N ALA A 111 -11.91 -9.24 -7.74
CA ALA A 111 -11.96 -10.53 -7.08
C ALA A 111 -12.12 -10.36 -5.57
N ASP A 112 -12.94 -11.17 -4.94
CA ASP A 112 -13.29 -11.04 -3.52
C ASP A 112 -12.11 -11.42 -2.61
N ILE A 113 -12.23 -11.08 -1.35
CA ILE A 113 -11.20 -11.30 -0.32
C ILE A 113 -11.41 -12.63 0.42
N ASN A 114 -10.36 -13.10 1.08
CA ASN A 114 -10.43 -14.07 2.15
C ASN A 114 -10.94 -13.38 3.44
N SER A 115 -11.95 -13.92 4.08
CA SER A 115 -12.61 -13.30 5.25
C SER A 115 -11.74 -13.27 6.51
N ASP A 116 -10.68 -14.09 6.59
CA ASP A 116 -9.79 -14.19 7.72
C ASP A 116 -8.60 -13.24 7.59
N THR A 117 -7.94 -13.26 6.42
CA THR A 117 -6.73 -12.45 6.16
C THR A 117 -7.04 -11.07 5.58
N PHE A 118 -8.22 -10.85 5.05
CA PHE A 118 -8.70 -9.66 4.33
C PHE A 118 -7.95 -9.38 3.01
N ASN A 119 -6.99 -10.20 2.65
CA ASN A 119 -6.30 -10.17 1.36
C ASN A 119 -7.15 -10.80 0.26
N ILE A 120 -6.86 -10.48 -1.00
CA ILE A 120 -7.51 -11.09 -2.17
C ILE A 120 -7.40 -12.62 -2.10
N ASP A 121 -8.49 -13.32 -2.41
CA ASP A 121 -8.55 -14.78 -2.40
C ASP A 121 -8.12 -15.35 -3.77
N PRO A 122 -7.04 -16.15 -3.86
CA PRO A 122 -6.62 -16.77 -5.13
C PRO A 122 -7.71 -17.59 -5.81
N ASN A 123 -8.63 -18.22 -5.05
CA ASN A 123 -9.76 -18.94 -5.63
C ASN A 123 -10.76 -18.00 -6.31
N GLU A 124 -10.92 -16.78 -5.80
CA GLU A 124 -11.75 -15.76 -6.45
C GLU A 124 -11.07 -15.15 -7.66
N ILE A 125 -9.73 -15.01 -7.64
CA ILE A 125 -8.94 -14.62 -8.84
C ILE A 125 -9.17 -15.65 -9.95
N ALA A 126 -9.03 -16.94 -9.65
CA ALA A 126 -9.20 -18.03 -10.63
C ALA A 126 -10.53 -17.97 -11.37
N LYS A 127 -11.62 -17.59 -10.67
CA LYS A 127 -12.97 -17.44 -11.27
C LYS A 127 -13.10 -16.24 -12.21
N LYS A 128 -12.18 -15.28 -12.11
CA LYS A 128 -12.20 -14.02 -12.87
C LYS A 128 -11.25 -13.99 -14.07
N ILE A 129 -10.33 -14.95 -14.16
CA ILE A 129 -9.40 -15.05 -15.29
C ILE A 129 -10.17 -15.35 -16.57
N THR A 130 -9.96 -14.53 -17.60
CA THR A 130 -10.50 -14.70 -18.95
C THR A 130 -9.37 -14.64 -19.98
N LYS A 131 -9.70 -14.82 -21.25
CA LYS A 131 -8.74 -14.63 -22.36
C LYS A 131 -8.22 -13.17 -22.51
N ASN A 132 -8.92 -12.21 -21.90
CA ASN A 132 -8.57 -10.79 -21.93
C ASN A 132 -7.76 -10.37 -20.69
N THR A 133 -7.62 -11.24 -19.69
CA THR A 133 -6.84 -10.94 -18.49
C THR A 133 -5.38 -10.73 -18.84
N LYS A 134 -4.86 -9.53 -18.62
CA LYS A 134 -3.49 -9.15 -18.91
C LYS A 134 -2.62 -9.02 -17.66
N ALA A 135 -3.20 -8.57 -16.55
CA ALA A 135 -2.48 -8.46 -15.29
C ALA A 135 -3.36 -8.79 -14.08
N ILE A 136 -2.72 -9.18 -12.99
CA ILE A 136 -3.31 -9.31 -11.66
C ILE A 136 -2.57 -8.36 -10.75
N ILE A 137 -3.32 -7.52 -10.00
CA ILE A 137 -2.76 -6.58 -9.01
C ILE A 137 -3.27 -6.99 -7.64
N PRO A 138 -2.65 -7.99 -6.99
CA PRO A 138 -2.94 -8.32 -5.59
C PRO A 138 -2.39 -7.22 -4.68
N VAL A 139 -3.04 -7.01 -3.53
CA VAL A 139 -2.65 -5.97 -2.56
C VAL A 139 -2.31 -6.62 -1.23
N ASP A 140 -1.14 -6.33 -0.70
CA ASP A 140 -0.66 -6.78 0.61
C ASP A 140 -1.32 -5.97 1.74
N PHE A 141 -2.62 -6.14 1.89
CA PHE A 141 -3.43 -5.33 2.78
C PHE A 141 -2.95 -5.41 4.23
N THR A 142 -2.95 -4.29 4.94
CA THR A 142 -2.43 -4.09 6.31
C THR A 142 -0.92 -4.31 6.48
N GLY A 143 -0.20 -4.68 5.42
CA GLY A 143 1.21 -5.09 5.45
C GLY A 143 1.40 -6.59 5.60
N GLN A 144 0.36 -7.37 5.39
CA GLN A 144 0.39 -8.84 5.32
C GLN A 144 0.49 -9.28 3.87
N ALA A 145 1.48 -10.12 3.54
CA ALA A 145 1.64 -10.64 2.18
C ALA A 145 0.41 -11.44 1.73
N VAL A 146 0.06 -11.32 0.45
CA VAL A 146 -0.90 -12.22 -0.21
C VAL A 146 -0.31 -13.63 -0.36
N ASP A 147 -1.12 -14.62 -0.74
CA ASP A 147 -0.61 -15.96 -1.08
C ASP A 147 0.05 -15.93 -2.47
N ILE A 148 1.32 -15.51 -2.48
CA ILE A 148 2.11 -15.30 -3.69
C ILE A 148 2.25 -16.59 -4.50
N ASP A 149 2.50 -17.72 -3.85
CA ASP A 149 2.69 -19.00 -4.56
C ASP A 149 1.39 -19.45 -5.24
N ALA A 150 0.25 -19.32 -4.55
CA ALA A 150 -1.04 -19.65 -5.15
C ALA A 150 -1.35 -18.75 -6.35
N ILE A 151 -1.06 -17.44 -6.26
CA ILE A 151 -1.28 -16.51 -7.38
C ILE A 151 -0.33 -16.82 -8.55
N ASN A 152 0.95 -17.06 -8.28
CA ASN A 152 1.93 -17.41 -9.32
C ASN A 152 1.57 -18.72 -10.03
N GLU A 153 1.03 -19.71 -9.33
CA GLU A 153 0.59 -20.97 -9.95
C GLU A 153 -0.62 -20.76 -10.88
N LEU A 154 -1.54 -19.82 -10.56
CA LEU A 154 -2.68 -19.48 -11.44
C LEU A 154 -2.24 -18.91 -12.79
N VAL A 155 -1.13 -18.19 -12.84
CA VAL A 155 -0.64 -17.52 -14.07
C VAL A 155 0.45 -18.30 -14.79
N LYS A 156 0.89 -19.41 -14.24
CA LYS A 156 1.97 -20.23 -14.77
C LYS A 156 1.67 -20.72 -16.20
N GLY A 157 2.59 -20.44 -17.12
CA GLY A 157 2.43 -20.78 -18.54
C GLY A 157 1.48 -19.87 -19.31
N THR A 158 1.08 -18.74 -18.73
CA THR A 158 0.29 -17.70 -19.39
C THR A 158 1.15 -16.43 -19.59
N ASP A 159 0.61 -15.45 -20.32
CA ASP A 159 1.19 -14.10 -20.48
C ASP A 159 0.62 -13.08 -19.45
N ILE A 160 -0.05 -13.55 -18.42
CA ILE A 160 -0.60 -12.70 -17.36
C ILE A 160 0.52 -12.26 -16.43
N VAL A 161 0.64 -10.95 -16.20
CA VAL A 161 1.68 -10.35 -15.37
C VAL A 161 1.15 -10.10 -13.96
N VAL A 162 1.92 -10.47 -12.93
CA VAL A 162 1.60 -10.18 -11.53
C VAL A 162 2.32 -8.92 -11.09
N ILE A 163 1.55 -7.87 -10.78
CA ILE A 163 2.01 -6.59 -10.24
C ILE A 163 1.55 -6.49 -8.78
N GLU A 164 2.43 -6.83 -7.85
CA GLU A 164 2.10 -6.84 -6.43
C GLU A 164 2.08 -5.41 -5.87
N ASP A 165 0.91 -4.95 -5.41
CA ASP A 165 0.76 -3.67 -4.70
C ASP A 165 1.10 -3.88 -3.23
N SER A 166 2.36 -3.66 -2.91
CA SER A 166 2.93 -3.75 -1.57
C SER A 166 3.07 -2.38 -0.90
N ALA A 167 2.20 -1.41 -1.26
CA ALA A 167 2.18 -0.08 -0.65
C ALA A 167 2.11 -0.10 0.87
N HIS A 168 1.66 -1.20 1.48
CA HIS A 168 1.60 -1.41 2.93
C HIS A 168 2.71 -2.33 3.47
N ALA A 169 3.52 -2.97 2.61
CA ALA A 169 4.24 -4.18 2.97
C ALA A 169 5.77 -4.08 2.85
N LEU A 170 6.35 -2.86 2.75
CA LEU A 170 7.81 -2.75 2.75
C LEU A 170 8.38 -3.35 4.05
N GLY A 171 9.23 -4.38 3.88
CA GLY A 171 9.84 -5.15 4.95
C GLY A 171 9.08 -6.39 5.39
N THR A 172 7.88 -6.63 4.86
CA THR A 172 7.15 -7.90 5.01
C THR A 172 7.94 -9.06 4.40
N LYS A 173 7.82 -10.23 5.02
CA LYS A 173 8.41 -11.46 4.49
C LYS A 173 7.31 -12.47 4.16
N TYR A 174 7.41 -13.09 3.00
CA TYR A 174 6.64 -14.25 2.58
C TYR A 174 7.53 -15.50 2.68
N LYS A 175 7.15 -16.46 3.51
CA LYS A 175 7.95 -17.70 3.78
C LYS A 175 9.44 -17.41 4.04
N GLY A 176 9.69 -16.34 4.81
CA GLY A 176 11.04 -15.92 5.20
C GLY A 176 11.80 -15.05 4.20
N THR A 177 11.32 -14.91 2.94
CA THR A 177 11.89 -14.05 1.92
C THR A 177 11.18 -12.69 1.88
N ARG A 178 11.92 -11.58 1.81
CA ARG A 178 11.29 -10.26 1.70
C ARG A 178 10.45 -10.13 0.43
N VAL A 179 9.26 -9.54 0.58
CA VAL A 179 8.43 -9.13 -0.54
C VAL A 179 9.16 -8.07 -1.36
N GLY A 180 9.01 -8.10 -2.68
CA GLY A 180 9.67 -7.17 -3.60
C GLY A 180 10.27 -7.81 -4.86
N GLY A 181 10.45 -9.14 -4.88
CA GLY A 181 11.03 -9.85 -6.01
C GLY A 181 10.44 -11.23 -6.24
N LEU A 182 9.28 -11.51 -5.64
CA LEU A 182 8.60 -12.81 -5.68
C LEU A 182 7.54 -12.88 -6.79
N THR A 183 7.22 -11.74 -7.40
CA THR A 183 6.31 -11.55 -8.52
C THR A 183 7.04 -10.87 -9.69
N ASP A 184 6.38 -10.59 -10.80
CA ASP A 184 6.98 -9.91 -11.95
C ASP A 184 7.47 -8.50 -11.61
N MET A 185 6.61 -7.74 -10.91
CA MET A 185 6.86 -6.39 -10.42
C MET A 185 6.19 -6.20 -9.06
N THR A 186 6.85 -5.48 -8.14
CA THR A 186 6.27 -5.12 -6.84
C THR A 186 6.34 -3.61 -6.64
N GLU A 187 5.22 -3.00 -6.26
CA GLU A 187 5.10 -1.57 -5.93
C GLU A 187 5.24 -1.35 -4.43
N PHE A 188 5.98 -0.32 -4.03
CA PHE A 188 5.99 0.23 -2.68
C PHE A 188 5.71 1.72 -2.70
N SER A 189 4.93 2.19 -1.73
CA SER A 189 4.57 3.61 -1.55
C SER A 189 5.37 4.25 -0.42
N PHE A 190 5.72 5.53 -0.62
CA PHE A 190 6.41 6.35 0.38
C PHE A 190 5.59 7.60 0.77
N HIS A 191 4.25 7.49 0.69
CA HIS A 191 3.33 8.49 1.26
C HIS A 191 3.59 8.64 2.78
N PRO A 192 3.33 9.81 3.42
CA PRO A 192 3.71 10.11 4.81
C PRO A 192 3.39 9.03 5.85
N VAL A 193 2.25 8.36 5.73
CA VAL A 193 1.81 7.35 6.71
C VAL A 193 2.39 5.95 6.49
N LYS A 194 3.15 5.72 5.40
CA LYS A 194 3.72 4.41 5.08
C LYS A 194 4.87 4.03 6.03
N THR A 195 5.42 2.84 5.87
CA THR A 195 6.48 2.32 6.75
C THR A 195 7.67 3.27 6.80
N ILE A 196 8.09 3.80 5.65
CA ILE A 196 9.00 4.95 5.50
C ILE A 196 8.36 5.97 4.58
N THR A 197 8.87 7.21 4.58
CA THR A 197 8.31 8.27 3.74
C THR A 197 9.39 9.06 2.98
N THR A 198 8.97 9.57 1.82
CA THR A 198 9.68 10.61 1.06
C THR A 198 8.82 11.88 0.92
N GLY A 199 7.75 12.02 1.73
CA GLY A 199 6.68 13.00 1.56
C GLY A 199 5.66 12.52 0.53
N GLU A 200 6.04 12.42 -0.71
CA GLU A 200 5.40 11.66 -1.78
C GLU A 200 6.47 10.83 -2.48
N GLY A 201 6.14 9.62 -2.90
CA GLY A 201 7.04 8.72 -3.61
C GLY A 201 6.42 7.34 -3.80
N GLY A 202 6.95 6.63 -4.77
CA GLY A 202 6.67 5.21 -5.02
C GLY A 202 7.86 4.57 -5.70
N ILE A 203 7.90 3.25 -5.74
CA ILE A 203 8.95 2.50 -6.42
C ILE A 203 8.40 1.20 -6.96
N ILE A 204 8.90 0.77 -8.13
CA ILE A 204 8.70 -0.58 -8.63
C ILE A 204 10.01 -1.33 -8.53
N THR A 205 9.97 -2.52 -7.94
CA THR A 205 11.09 -3.47 -7.93
C THR A 205 10.82 -4.63 -8.87
N THR A 206 11.87 -5.16 -9.52
CA THR A 206 11.75 -6.29 -10.45
C THR A 206 13.09 -6.98 -10.66
N ASN A 207 13.05 -8.25 -11.08
CA ASN A 207 14.23 -8.99 -11.54
C ASN A 207 14.34 -9.01 -13.08
N ASN A 208 13.36 -8.48 -13.80
CA ASN A 208 13.27 -8.49 -15.25
C ASN A 208 13.81 -7.19 -15.85
N LYS A 209 14.90 -7.30 -16.62
CA LYS A 209 15.55 -6.15 -17.27
C LYS A 209 14.63 -5.42 -18.25
N ASN A 210 13.77 -6.12 -18.97
CA ASN A 210 12.85 -5.50 -19.93
C ASN A 210 11.80 -4.62 -19.21
N TYR A 211 11.27 -5.07 -18.07
CA TYR A 211 10.39 -4.22 -17.25
C TYR A 211 11.14 -3.00 -16.71
N TYR A 212 12.36 -3.19 -16.21
CA TYR A 212 13.19 -2.07 -15.73
C TYR A 212 13.40 -0.99 -16.79
N GLU A 213 13.74 -1.37 -18.03
CA GLU A 213 13.96 -0.44 -19.15
C GLU A 213 12.67 0.31 -19.50
N LYS A 214 11.54 -0.40 -19.62
CA LYS A 214 10.23 0.23 -19.87
C LYS A 214 9.81 1.20 -18.78
N LEU A 215 9.96 0.83 -17.49
CA LEU A 215 9.65 1.66 -16.34
C LEU A 215 10.50 2.94 -16.33
N THR A 216 11.80 2.81 -16.57
CA THR A 216 12.74 3.94 -16.62
C THR A 216 12.38 4.91 -17.74
N ASN A 217 12.04 4.40 -18.93
CA ASN A 217 11.63 5.19 -20.07
C ASN A 217 10.30 5.91 -19.79
N PHE A 218 9.29 5.19 -19.30
CA PHE A 218 7.96 5.73 -19.04
C PHE A 218 7.98 6.87 -18.01
N ARG A 219 8.79 6.74 -16.96
CA ARG A 219 9.01 7.77 -15.93
C ARG A 219 9.56 9.09 -16.49
N GLY A 220 10.29 9.02 -17.62
CA GLY A 220 10.99 10.14 -18.24
C GLY A 220 10.46 10.52 -19.63
N HIS A 221 9.15 10.54 -19.84
CA HIS A 221 8.50 10.86 -21.12
C HIS A 221 8.77 9.86 -22.25
N CYS A 222 9.31 8.68 -22.00
CA CYS A 222 9.84 7.77 -23.00
C CYS A 222 10.89 8.44 -23.94
N ILE A 223 11.63 9.43 -23.43
CA ILE A 223 12.69 10.11 -24.17
C ILE A 223 14.01 9.36 -23.96
N THR A 224 14.69 9.05 -25.07
CA THR A 224 16.02 8.45 -25.08
C THR A 224 17.07 9.36 -25.73
N ARG A 225 18.30 9.30 -25.23
CA ARG A 225 19.52 9.80 -25.87
C ARG A 225 20.51 8.69 -26.17
N ASP A 226 20.14 7.45 -25.84
CA ASP A 226 20.99 6.29 -26.12
C ASP A 226 21.08 6.06 -27.63
N ILE A 227 22.28 6.18 -28.19
CA ILE A 227 22.58 6.03 -29.61
C ILE A 227 22.10 4.68 -30.17
N ASN A 228 22.00 3.65 -29.32
CA ASN A 228 21.56 2.32 -29.74
C ASN A 228 20.02 2.25 -29.90
N GLN A 229 19.29 3.19 -29.27
CA GLN A 229 17.83 3.28 -29.33
C GLN A 229 17.34 4.36 -30.31
N LEU A 230 18.21 5.28 -30.73
CA LEU A 230 17.85 6.34 -31.67
C LEU A 230 17.62 5.78 -33.08
N HIS A 231 16.56 6.22 -33.74
CA HIS A 231 16.30 5.98 -35.15
C HIS A 231 17.24 6.82 -36.02
N ASN A 232 17.41 8.11 -35.70
CA ASN A 232 18.38 9.01 -36.33
C ASN A 232 19.66 9.09 -35.47
N LYS A 233 20.73 8.46 -35.92
CA LYS A 233 22.04 8.41 -35.25
C LYS A 233 22.95 9.60 -35.56
N ASP A 234 22.58 10.42 -36.54
CA ASP A 234 23.40 11.54 -37.04
C ASP A 234 23.01 12.87 -36.39
N GLY A 235 22.13 12.85 -35.35
CA GLY A 235 21.76 14.02 -34.56
C GLY A 235 22.95 14.53 -33.75
N GLY A 236 23.03 15.86 -33.52
CA GLY A 236 24.06 16.44 -32.66
C GLY A 236 23.89 16.07 -31.19
N GLY A 237 24.83 16.49 -30.32
CA GLY A 237 24.83 16.15 -28.87
C GLY A 237 23.58 16.57 -28.08
N TRP A 238 22.76 17.41 -28.64
CA TRP A 238 21.45 17.82 -28.09
C TRP A 238 20.30 16.90 -28.50
N TYR A 239 20.51 15.99 -29.49
CA TYR A 239 19.43 15.21 -30.11
C TYR A 239 18.89 14.14 -29.15
N TYR A 240 17.61 13.91 -29.22
CA TYR A 240 16.90 12.86 -28.50
C TYR A 240 15.63 12.48 -29.29
N GLU A 241 15.09 11.31 -28.97
CA GLU A 241 13.82 10.85 -29.54
C GLU A 241 12.86 10.44 -28.44
N GLN A 242 11.58 10.68 -28.68
CA GLN A 242 10.50 10.13 -27.87
C GLN A 242 10.00 8.84 -28.53
N LEU A 243 10.24 7.70 -27.86
CA LEU A 243 9.97 6.38 -28.43
C LEU A 243 8.52 5.92 -28.20
N ASP A 244 7.85 6.44 -27.17
CA ASP A 244 6.48 6.14 -26.79
C ASP A 244 5.88 7.29 -25.96
N LEU A 245 4.59 7.18 -25.59
CA LEU A 245 3.94 8.16 -24.72
C LEU A 245 4.31 7.86 -23.26
N GLY A 246 5.21 8.67 -22.70
CA GLY A 246 5.60 8.62 -21.30
C GLY A 246 5.21 9.89 -20.54
N TYR A 247 5.52 9.92 -19.25
CA TYR A 247 5.12 10.98 -18.33
C TYR A 247 6.31 11.58 -17.59
N ASN A 248 6.12 12.72 -16.95
CA ASN A 248 7.07 13.22 -15.96
C ASN A 248 6.72 12.68 -14.56
N TYR A 249 7.14 11.46 -14.30
CA TYR A 249 6.91 10.77 -13.01
C TYR A 249 8.17 10.64 -12.17
N ARG A 250 9.19 11.47 -12.45
CA ARG A 250 10.45 11.46 -11.70
C ARG A 250 10.22 11.92 -10.26
N ILE A 251 10.81 11.18 -9.32
CA ILE A 251 11.00 11.63 -7.94
C ILE A 251 12.20 12.57 -7.88
N THR A 252 12.22 13.49 -6.93
CA THR A 252 13.32 14.47 -6.76
C THR A 252 14.41 13.92 -5.86
N ASP A 253 15.65 14.48 -5.97
CA ASP A 253 16.78 14.06 -5.16
C ASP A 253 16.61 14.34 -3.67
N PHE A 254 15.95 15.44 -3.29
CA PHE A 254 15.69 15.71 -1.86
C PHE A 254 14.64 14.76 -1.26
N GLN A 255 13.66 14.31 -2.03
CA GLN A 255 12.75 13.25 -1.61
C GLN A 255 13.50 11.92 -1.44
N CYS A 256 14.36 11.57 -2.40
CA CYS A 256 15.19 10.37 -2.30
C CYS A 256 16.16 10.43 -1.11
N ALA A 257 16.75 11.60 -0.81
CA ALA A 257 17.60 11.77 0.36
C ALA A 257 16.86 11.51 1.68
N LEU A 258 15.59 11.97 1.78
CA LEU A 258 14.73 11.62 2.90
C LEU A 258 14.53 10.10 2.97
N GLY A 259 14.17 9.46 1.84
CA GLY A 259 13.98 8.01 1.76
C GLY A 259 15.23 7.22 2.20
N ILE A 260 16.42 7.63 1.74
CA ILE A 260 17.69 7.02 2.14
C ILE A 260 17.94 7.14 3.65
N SER A 261 17.61 8.28 4.25
CA SER A 261 17.71 8.48 5.70
C SER A 261 16.71 7.59 6.45
N GLN A 262 15.47 7.53 5.99
CA GLN A 262 14.41 6.71 6.56
C GLN A 262 14.73 5.20 6.50
N MET A 263 15.36 4.73 5.41
CA MET A 263 15.79 3.33 5.26
C MET A 263 16.70 2.86 6.41
N LYS A 264 17.49 3.73 7.00
CA LYS A 264 18.36 3.38 8.14
C LYS A 264 17.57 3.00 9.39
N LYS A 265 16.31 3.41 9.48
CA LYS A 265 15.39 3.21 10.61
C LYS A 265 14.29 2.18 10.31
N LEU A 266 14.22 1.65 9.09
CA LEU A 266 13.14 0.79 8.62
C LEU A 266 12.93 -0.44 9.52
N ASP A 267 13.99 -1.17 9.86
CA ASP A 267 13.88 -2.37 10.70
C ASP A 267 13.40 -2.03 12.13
N TRP A 268 13.81 -0.87 12.68
CA TRP A 268 13.27 -0.38 13.95
C TRP A 268 11.78 -0.04 13.84
N PHE A 269 11.35 0.64 12.76
CA PHE A 269 9.94 0.94 12.54
C PHE A 269 9.07 -0.32 12.49
N ILE A 270 9.54 -1.35 11.79
CA ILE A 270 8.85 -2.64 11.68
C ILE A 270 8.79 -3.33 13.05
N THR A 271 9.91 -3.38 13.77
CA THR A 271 9.98 -3.99 15.10
C THR A 271 8.99 -3.31 16.05
N ARG A 272 8.99 -1.98 16.09
CA ARG A 272 8.07 -1.23 16.96
C ARG A 272 6.60 -1.45 16.60
N ARG A 273 6.25 -1.50 15.31
CA ARG A 273 4.90 -1.85 14.86
C ARG A 273 4.48 -3.26 15.31
N LYS A 274 5.38 -4.24 15.21
CA LYS A 274 5.13 -5.61 15.69
C LYS A 274 4.90 -5.66 17.20
N GLU A 275 5.65 -4.90 18.00
CA GLU A 275 5.45 -4.79 19.44
C GLU A 275 4.05 -4.23 19.77
N ILE A 276 3.63 -3.15 19.10
CA ILE A 276 2.31 -2.54 19.30
C ILE A 276 1.21 -3.54 18.92
N VAL A 277 1.33 -4.20 17.76
CA VAL A 277 0.36 -5.19 17.28
C VAL A 277 0.27 -6.38 18.25
N SER A 278 1.40 -6.84 18.81
CA SER A 278 1.41 -7.91 19.82
C SER A 278 0.62 -7.51 21.07
N LYS A 279 0.80 -6.27 21.58
CA LYS A 279 0.03 -5.75 22.71
C LYS A 279 -1.47 -5.67 22.39
N TYR A 280 -1.83 -5.18 21.19
CA TYR A 280 -3.23 -5.11 20.77
C TYR A 280 -3.87 -6.49 20.64
N ASN A 281 -3.17 -7.44 20.01
CA ASN A 281 -3.66 -8.81 19.86
C ASN A 281 -3.88 -9.47 21.22
N GLU A 282 -2.95 -9.32 22.17
CA GLU A 282 -3.10 -9.85 23.52
C GLU A 282 -4.29 -9.20 24.25
N ALA A 283 -4.45 -7.88 24.13
CA ALA A 283 -5.54 -7.18 24.75
C ALA A 283 -6.91 -7.57 24.16
N PHE A 284 -7.01 -7.70 22.83
CA PHE A 284 -8.32 -7.84 22.18
C PHE A 284 -8.73 -9.28 21.84
N LYS A 285 -7.84 -10.28 21.98
CA LYS A 285 -8.13 -11.69 21.61
C LYS A 285 -9.40 -12.28 22.25
N ASN A 286 -9.78 -11.78 23.45
CA ASN A 286 -10.96 -12.22 24.20
C ASN A 286 -12.00 -11.11 24.39
N LEU A 287 -11.89 -9.99 23.66
CA LEU A 287 -12.84 -8.89 23.76
C LEU A 287 -14.07 -9.21 22.89
N GLU A 288 -15.18 -9.59 23.53
CA GLU A 288 -16.44 -9.80 22.85
C GLU A 288 -16.90 -8.51 22.15
N GLY A 289 -17.34 -8.60 20.90
CA GLY A 289 -17.75 -7.47 20.06
C GLY A 289 -16.70 -7.05 19.05
N VAL A 290 -15.51 -7.67 19.04
CA VAL A 290 -14.48 -7.48 18.00
C VAL A 290 -13.94 -8.82 17.51
N ILE A 291 -13.53 -8.86 16.25
CA ILE A 291 -12.88 -9.99 15.60
C ILE A 291 -11.56 -9.49 15.03
N LEU A 292 -10.45 -10.19 15.32
CA LEU A 292 -9.13 -9.82 14.85
C LEU A 292 -8.87 -10.39 13.45
N GLN A 293 -8.11 -9.64 12.64
CA GLN A 293 -7.54 -10.14 11.40
C GLN A 293 -6.60 -11.32 11.73
N LYS A 294 -6.72 -12.41 10.99
CA LYS A 294 -5.77 -13.53 11.11
C LYS A 294 -4.53 -13.27 10.27
N ASN A 295 -3.37 -13.50 10.86
CA ASN A 295 -2.13 -13.56 10.10
C ASN A 295 -2.03 -14.92 9.42
N ALA A 296 -1.68 -14.91 8.14
CA ALA A 296 -1.36 -16.13 7.41
C ALA A 296 0.02 -16.65 7.85
N ASP A 297 0.17 -17.95 8.05
CA ASP A 297 1.40 -18.58 8.54
C ASP A 297 2.62 -18.33 7.64
N PHE A 298 2.37 -18.05 6.36
CA PHE A 298 3.41 -17.73 5.40
C PHE A 298 3.87 -16.26 5.43
N SER A 299 3.18 -15.37 6.20
CA SER A 299 3.45 -13.95 6.21
C SER A 299 4.02 -13.46 7.54
N ASP A 300 5.23 -12.89 7.52
CA ASP A 300 5.76 -12.07 8.61
C ASP A 300 5.52 -10.59 8.28
N ALA A 301 4.37 -10.07 8.70
CA ALA A 301 3.84 -8.78 8.30
C ALA A 301 4.62 -7.58 8.86
N SER A 302 4.78 -6.51 8.06
CA SER A 302 5.32 -5.22 8.50
C SER A 302 4.33 -4.40 9.34
N ASN A 303 3.05 -4.78 9.34
CA ASN A 303 1.98 -4.19 10.15
C ASN A 303 1.80 -2.67 9.89
N HIS A 304 1.38 -2.33 8.69
CA HIS A 304 1.10 -0.93 8.34
C HIS A 304 -0.17 -0.40 9.00
N LEU A 305 -1.24 -1.20 9.02
CA LEU A 305 -2.52 -0.89 9.64
C LEU A 305 -2.88 -1.95 10.70
N TYR A 306 -3.64 -1.53 11.72
CA TYR A 306 -4.32 -2.45 12.63
C TYR A 306 -5.83 -2.30 12.46
N VAL A 307 -6.47 -3.33 11.92
CA VAL A 307 -7.89 -3.36 11.58
C VAL A 307 -8.65 -4.23 12.57
N LEU A 308 -9.66 -3.65 13.21
CA LEU A 308 -10.66 -4.36 14.00
C LEU A 308 -11.90 -4.62 13.14
N LYS A 309 -12.38 -5.84 13.07
CA LYS A 309 -13.70 -6.18 12.54
C LYS A 309 -14.69 -6.16 13.73
N LEU A 310 -15.68 -5.27 13.68
CA LEU A 310 -16.72 -5.18 14.69
C LEU A 310 -17.74 -6.32 14.51
N ASP A 311 -18.04 -7.04 15.57
CA ASP A 311 -19.10 -8.04 15.61
C ASP A 311 -20.47 -7.35 15.85
N LEU A 312 -20.93 -6.61 14.83
CA LEU A 312 -22.11 -5.77 14.89
C LEU A 312 -23.38 -6.50 15.38
N PRO A 313 -23.62 -7.77 15.05
CA PRO A 313 -24.75 -8.53 15.63
C PRO A 313 -24.75 -8.55 17.16
N ASN A 314 -23.60 -8.54 17.80
CA ASN A 314 -23.42 -8.55 19.26
C ASN A 314 -23.22 -7.16 19.88
N LEU A 315 -23.37 -6.09 19.08
CA LEU A 315 -23.29 -4.70 19.53
C LEU A 315 -24.61 -3.96 19.40
N LYS A 316 -24.87 -3.01 20.30
CA LYS A 316 -26.07 -2.13 20.30
C LYS A 316 -25.85 -0.87 19.46
N ALA A 317 -24.71 -0.75 18.79
CA ALA A 317 -24.31 0.41 18.02
C ALA A 317 -23.88 0.03 16.61
N THR A 318 -24.04 0.95 15.68
CA THR A 318 -23.48 0.87 14.32
C THR A 318 -21.99 1.16 14.32
N ARG A 319 -21.27 0.77 13.25
CA ARG A 319 -19.86 1.17 13.06
C ARG A 319 -19.66 2.69 13.16
N LYS A 320 -20.62 3.48 12.61
CA LYS A 320 -20.54 4.96 12.66
C LYS A 320 -20.58 5.49 14.10
N GLU A 321 -21.43 4.93 14.94
CA GLU A 321 -21.53 5.34 16.35
C GLU A 321 -20.27 4.95 17.11
N ILE A 322 -19.71 3.76 16.90
CA ILE A 322 -18.46 3.32 17.52
C ILE A 322 -17.28 4.19 17.03
N TYR A 323 -17.20 4.49 15.72
CA TYR A 323 -16.22 5.41 15.16
C TYR A 323 -16.28 6.77 15.85
N ASN A 324 -17.47 7.39 15.93
CA ASN A 324 -17.66 8.70 16.56
C ASN A 324 -17.32 8.67 18.06
N ALA A 325 -17.63 7.55 18.73
CA ALA A 325 -17.31 7.38 20.15
C ALA A 325 -15.79 7.30 20.38
N LEU A 326 -15.02 6.58 19.54
CA LEU A 326 -13.56 6.57 19.61
C LEU A 326 -12.96 7.95 19.36
N ILE A 327 -13.45 8.68 18.37
CA ILE A 327 -13.02 10.06 18.11
C ILE A 327 -13.29 10.97 19.33
N ALA A 328 -14.42 10.81 20.00
CA ALA A 328 -14.73 11.58 21.22
C ALA A 328 -13.80 11.21 22.40
N GLU A 329 -13.25 10.00 22.44
CA GLU A 329 -12.19 9.59 23.37
C GLU A 329 -10.81 10.17 23.01
N HIS A 330 -10.70 10.98 21.96
CA HIS A 330 -9.49 11.48 21.34
C HIS A 330 -8.58 10.37 20.76
N ILE A 331 -9.17 9.25 20.36
CA ILE A 331 -8.51 8.14 19.67
C ILE A 331 -8.87 8.22 18.20
N GLY A 332 -7.87 8.48 17.34
CA GLY A 332 -8.05 8.53 15.90
C GLY A 332 -8.49 7.17 15.37
N ALA A 333 -9.55 7.17 14.58
CA ALA A 333 -10.02 5.98 13.86
C ALA A 333 -10.18 6.29 12.37
N HIS A 334 -10.16 5.26 11.55
CA HIS A 334 -10.37 5.38 10.10
C HIS A 334 -11.05 4.13 9.55
N VAL A 335 -11.40 4.14 8.24
CA VAL A 335 -11.92 2.97 7.53
C VAL A 335 -11.09 2.78 6.26
N HIS A 336 -10.33 1.69 6.18
CA HIS A 336 -9.52 1.31 5.02
C HIS A 336 -10.04 -0.01 4.45
N TYR A 337 -10.77 -0.02 3.31
CA TYR A 337 -11.22 1.10 2.48
C TYR A 337 -12.68 0.92 2.08
N ILE A 338 -13.31 1.98 1.52
CA ILE A 338 -14.57 1.82 0.78
C ILE A 338 -14.28 0.91 -0.42
N PRO A 339 -15.07 -0.14 -0.69
CA PRO A 339 -14.88 -0.94 -1.90
C PRO A 339 -14.79 -0.06 -3.13
N VAL A 340 -13.70 -0.18 -3.92
CA VAL A 340 -13.39 0.75 -5.01
C VAL A 340 -14.57 0.94 -5.95
N TYR A 341 -15.26 -0.13 -6.30
CA TYR A 341 -16.40 -0.07 -7.20
C TYR A 341 -17.66 0.57 -6.59
N TRP A 342 -17.67 0.93 -5.30
CA TRP A 342 -18.74 1.72 -4.67
C TRP A 342 -18.60 3.22 -4.91
N HIS A 343 -17.44 3.69 -5.37
CA HIS A 343 -17.27 5.09 -5.69
C HIS A 343 -18.15 5.51 -6.89
N PRO A 344 -18.71 6.73 -6.88
CA PRO A 344 -19.60 7.20 -7.94
C PRO A 344 -19.01 7.12 -9.35
N TYR A 345 -17.68 7.27 -9.47
CA TYR A 345 -17.00 7.13 -10.74
C TYR A 345 -17.11 5.72 -11.32
N TYR A 346 -16.86 4.70 -10.49
CA TYR A 346 -16.99 3.29 -10.90
C TYR A 346 -18.44 2.89 -11.17
N GLN A 347 -19.40 3.44 -10.43
CA GLN A 347 -20.84 3.23 -10.70
C GLN A 347 -21.23 3.75 -12.09
N LYS A 348 -20.66 4.90 -12.53
CA LYS A 348 -20.84 5.40 -13.90
C LYS A 348 -20.25 4.50 -14.98
N LEU A 349 -19.28 3.66 -14.63
CA LEU A 349 -18.71 2.63 -15.51
C LEU A 349 -19.51 1.32 -15.50
N GLY A 350 -20.63 1.25 -14.76
CA GLY A 350 -21.50 0.10 -14.70
C GLY A 350 -21.23 -0.87 -13.55
N TYR A 351 -20.31 -0.57 -12.65
CA TYR A 351 -20.09 -1.39 -11.45
C TYR A 351 -21.17 -1.14 -10.40
N GLY A 352 -21.51 -2.17 -9.62
CA GLY A 352 -22.53 -2.10 -8.59
C GLY A 352 -22.18 -2.90 -7.34
N LYS A 353 -23.01 -2.77 -6.31
CA LYS A 353 -22.91 -3.57 -5.08
C LYS A 353 -23.22 -5.04 -5.36
N GLY A 354 -22.69 -5.94 -4.53
CA GLY A 354 -22.89 -7.38 -4.63
C GLY A 354 -21.81 -8.11 -5.44
N LEU A 355 -20.81 -7.40 -5.98
CA LEU A 355 -19.73 -8.01 -6.76
C LEU A 355 -18.78 -8.84 -5.89
N CYS A 356 -18.47 -8.39 -4.66
CA CYS A 356 -17.56 -9.04 -3.72
C CYS A 356 -18.17 -9.02 -2.32
N PRO A 357 -19.07 -9.97 -2.00
CA PRO A 357 -19.86 -9.94 -0.76
C PRO A 357 -19.03 -9.94 0.52
N ARG A 358 -17.90 -10.68 0.56
CA ARG A 358 -17.00 -10.72 1.74
C ARG A 358 -16.31 -9.39 1.99
N ALA A 359 -15.87 -8.73 0.93
CA ALA A 359 -15.29 -7.40 1.01
C ALA A 359 -16.30 -6.34 1.45
N GLU A 360 -17.55 -6.43 0.94
CA GLU A 360 -18.64 -5.53 1.33
C GLU A 360 -19.03 -5.72 2.80
N GLU A 361 -19.09 -6.98 3.28
CA GLU A 361 -19.30 -7.30 4.69
C GLU A 361 -18.17 -6.70 5.56
N LEU A 362 -16.92 -6.95 5.18
CA LEU A 362 -15.76 -6.39 5.91
C LEU A 362 -15.83 -4.87 5.98
N TYR A 363 -16.06 -4.19 4.85
CA TYR A 363 -16.20 -2.75 4.82
C TYR A 363 -17.27 -2.25 5.82
N ASN A 364 -18.40 -2.91 5.90
CA ASN A 364 -19.51 -2.47 6.75
C ASN A 364 -19.20 -2.55 8.25
N CYS A 365 -18.20 -3.34 8.66
CA CYS A 365 -17.90 -3.58 10.07
C CYS A 365 -16.44 -3.27 10.48
N MET A 366 -15.52 -2.93 9.55
CA MET A 366 -14.12 -2.67 9.92
C MET A 366 -13.88 -1.25 10.43
N LEU A 367 -12.94 -1.14 11.36
CA LEU A 367 -12.31 0.11 11.83
C LEU A 367 -10.81 -0.08 11.92
N THR A 368 -10.05 0.94 11.50
CA THR A 368 -8.61 1.03 11.72
C THR A 368 -8.35 1.88 12.94
N ILE A 369 -7.53 1.40 13.88
CA ILE A 369 -7.13 2.11 15.09
C ILE A 369 -5.65 2.54 15.01
N PRO A 370 -5.15 3.43 15.89
CA PRO A 370 -3.81 3.99 15.79
C PRO A 370 -2.70 2.93 15.76
N LEU A 371 -1.79 3.07 14.78
CA LEU A 371 -0.58 2.25 14.69
C LEU A 371 0.53 2.99 13.95
N PHE A 372 1.53 3.50 14.69
CA PHE A 372 2.72 4.12 14.11
C PHE A 372 3.92 4.05 15.09
N PRO A 373 5.17 4.08 14.61
CA PRO A 373 6.35 3.79 15.44
C PRO A 373 6.57 4.73 16.62
N ALA A 374 6.14 6.01 16.49
CA ALA A 374 6.33 7.02 17.53
C ALA A 374 5.34 6.94 18.70
N MET A 375 4.42 5.97 18.73
CA MET A 375 3.52 5.78 19.85
C MET A 375 4.29 5.38 21.11
N SER A 376 4.06 6.09 22.21
CA SER A 376 4.52 5.70 23.54
C SER A 376 3.73 4.49 24.07
N ASP A 377 4.22 3.84 25.12
CA ASP A 377 3.47 2.77 25.78
C ASP A 377 2.16 3.29 26.40
N GLU A 378 2.15 4.54 26.90
CA GLU A 378 0.93 5.22 27.37
C GLU A 378 -0.08 5.41 26.23
N ASP A 379 0.37 5.82 25.03
CA ASP A 379 -0.50 5.93 23.86
C ASP A 379 -1.15 4.58 23.51
N ILE A 380 -0.39 3.48 23.60
CA ILE A 380 -0.90 2.12 23.32
C ILE A 380 -1.96 1.72 24.37
N ASP A 381 -1.66 1.94 25.64
CA ASP A 381 -2.58 1.63 26.75
C ASP A 381 -3.87 2.46 26.66
N ASP A 382 -3.76 3.73 26.28
CA ASP A 382 -4.92 4.61 26.06
C ASP A 382 -5.81 4.09 24.91
N VAL A 383 -5.22 3.64 23.81
CA VAL A 383 -5.98 3.05 22.69
C VAL A 383 -6.69 1.78 23.15
N ILE A 384 -6.00 0.89 23.88
CA ILE A 384 -6.58 -0.33 24.44
C ILE A 384 -7.76 0.02 25.37
N ASN A 385 -7.54 0.91 26.33
CA ASN A 385 -8.57 1.33 27.29
C ASN A 385 -9.77 1.99 26.61
N GLY A 386 -9.53 2.80 25.55
CA GLY A 386 -10.59 3.44 24.78
C GLY A 386 -11.42 2.43 24.01
N VAL A 387 -10.80 1.46 23.34
CA VAL A 387 -11.52 0.37 22.65
C VAL A 387 -12.35 -0.44 23.65
N TYR A 388 -11.77 -0.84 24.79
CA TYR A 388 -12.50 -1.54 25.85
C TYR A 388 -13.69 -0.74 26.39
N LYS A 389 -13.48 0.56 26.65
CA LYS A 389 -14.54 1.46 27.17
C LYS A 389 -15.72 1.50 26.21
N ILE A 390 -15.46 1.68 24.91
CA ILE A 390 -16.49 1.83 23.90
C ILE A 390 -17.18 0.50 23.61
N ILE A 391 -16.42 -0.57 23.38
CA ILE A 391 -16.98 -1.90 23.06
C ILE A 391 -17.81 -2.42 24.24
N ASN A 392 -17.31 -2.36 25.48
CA ASN A 392 -18.06 -2.81 26.65
C ASN A 392 -19.33 -2.00 26.91
N TYR A 393 -19.35 -0.71 26.56
CA TYR A 393 -20.56 0.10 26.70
C TYR A 393 -21.64 -0.30 25.69
N TYR A 394 -21.23 -0.59 24.44
CA TYR A 394 -22.16 -0.93 23.38
C TYR A 394 -22.41 -2.44 23.22
N ARG A 395 -21.78 -3.29 23.99
CA ARG A 395 -22.05 -4.74 23.99
C ARG A 395 -23.49 -5.03 24.45
N LYS A 396 -24.14 -6.03 23.83
CA LYS A 396 -25.47 -6.53 24.20
C LYS A 396 -25.46 -7.30 25.51
#